data_478384489201b1c9747d0c35b3eddbed
#
_entry.id   478384489201b1c9747d0c35b3eddbed
#
_cell.length_a   1.000
_cell.length_b   1.000
_cell.length_c   1.000
_cell.angle_alpha   90.00
_cell.angle_beta   90.00
_cell.angle_gamma   90.00
#
_symmetry.space_group_name_H-M   'P 1'
#
loop_
_entity.id
_entity.type
_entity.pdbx_description
1 polymer ?
#
loop_
_entity_poly.entity_id
_entity_poly.type
_entity_poly.pdbx_seq_one_letter_code
_entity_poly.pdbx_strand_id
1 'polypeptide(L)'
;MIFSKSLAVGVFVVACATPLCAQQGQQLTRPKVEGKVIFGSAVFGEDLEHTLVGGAVRAYVTKRLSIEPEYLYLRRSKDDQDHLVQMNVAYDFTDPTKRFVAYAIGGAGVLHNRGRVSGSDFVTRAPFVREISFTTWTVSAGGGVKIFLTDRLFVSPELRLGREPTVRATINVGYVFGGRR
;
A
#
# COMPACT_ATOMS: atom_id res chain seq x y z
N MET A 1 8.62 -29.41 25.90
CA MET A 1 7.70 -29.80 24.83
C MET A 1 7.08 -28.53 24.30
N ILE A 2 7.67 -27.93 23.26
CA ILE A 2 7.33 -26.59 22.76
C ILE A 2 6.71 -26.78 21.38
N PHE A 3 5.41 -26.54 21.27
CA PHE A 3 4.70 -26.59 19.99
C PHE A 3 5.03 -25.32 19.17
N SER A 4 5.83 -25.50 18.13
CA SER A 4 6.01 -24.52 17.06
C SER A 4 4.74 -24.49 16.20
N LYS A 5 3.94 -23.42 16.32
CA LYS A 5 2.86 -23.14 15.37
C LYS A 5 3.42 -22.24 14.27
N SER A 6 3.84 -22.86 13.19
CA SER A 6 4.10 -22.17 11.93
C SER A 6 2.77 -21.67 11.36
N LEU A 7 2.54 -20.34 11.46
CA LEU A 7 1.40 -19.71 10.82
C LEU A 7 1.79 -19.47 9.35
N ALA A 8 1.31 -20.35 8.46
CA ALA A 8 1.41 -20.14 7.02
C ALA A 8 0.48 -18.98 6.64
N VAL A 9 1.07 -17.83 6.29
CA VAL A 9 0.33 -16.73 5.68
C VAL A 9 0.01 -17.13 4.23
N GLY A 10 -1.18 -17.67 4.04
CA GLY A 10 -1.71 -17.95 2.71
C GLY A 10 -2.06 -16.63 2.02
N VAL A 11 -1.37 -16.34 0.94
CA VAL A 11 -1.75 -15.26 0.01
C VAL A 11 -3.02 -15.68 -0.71
N PHE A 12 -4.18 -15.21 -0.24
CA PHE A 12 -5.44 -15.37 -0.95
C PHE A 12 -5.50 -14.35 -2.09
N VAL A 13 -5.10 -14.75 -3.27
CA VAL A 13 -5.46 -14.05 -4.51
C VAL A 13 -6.90 -14.43 -4.83
N VAL A 14 -7.86 -13.64 -4.36
CA VAL A 14 -9.26 -13.80 -4.77
C VAL A 14 -9.41 -13.17 -6.16
N ALA A 15 -9.30 -13.98 -7.18
CA ALA A 15 -9.74 -13.65 -8.53
C ALA A 15 -11.28 -13.72 -8.56
N CYS A 16 -11.95 -12.64 -8.13
CA CYS A 16 -13.39 -12.49 -8.37
C CYS A 16 -13.62 -12.03 -9.81
N ALA A 17 -13.63 -12.97 -10.74
CA ALA A 17 -14.22 -12.79 -12.06
C ALA A 17 -15.70 -13.18 -11.97
N THR A 18 -16.58 -12.23 -11.63
CA THR A 18 -18.01 -12.39 -11.84
C THR A 18 -18.41 -11.66 -13.13
N PRO A 19 -19.02 -12.33 -14.12
CA PRO A 19 -19.64 -11.65 -15.24
C PRO A 19 -20.93 -11.02 -14.76
N LEU A 20 -20.95 -9.69 -14.55
CA LEU A 20 -22.20 -8.96 -14.37
C LEU A 20 -22.88 -8.82 -15.73
N CYS A 21 -24.12 -9.30 -15.76
CA CYS A 21 -25.05 -9.30 -16.88
C CYS A 21 -25.14 -7.96 -17.63
N ALA A 22 -25.22 -8.11 -18.93
CA ALA A 22 -25.47 -7.09 -19.91
C ALA A 22 -26.71 -6.26 -19.59
N GLN A 23 -26.54 -4.93 -19.46
CA GLN A 23 -27.58 -3.96 -19.78
C GLN A 23 -27.13 -3.20 -21.02
N GLN A 24 -27.95 -3.31 -22.07
CA GLN A 24 -27.80 -2.67 -23.36
C GLN A 24 -27.77 -1.15 -23.23
N GLY A 25 -26.83 -0.51 -23.89
CA GLY A 25 -26.93 0.90 -24.26
C GLY A 25 -25.83 1.85 -23.78
N GLN A 26 -24.89 1.44 -22.92
CA GLN A 26 -23.70 2.22 -22.66
C GLN A 26 -22.45 1.43 -23.10
N GLN A 27 -21.63 2.03 -23.95
CA GLN A 27 -20.29 1.52 -24.18
C GLN A 27 -19.60 1.47 -22.81
N LEU A 28 -19.65 0.31 -22.16
CA LEU A 28 -18.90 0.02 -20.96
C LEU A 28 -17.43 0.08 -21.35
N THR A 29 -16.82 1.24 -21.15
CA THR A 29 -15.39 1.38 -21.17
C THR A 29 -14.87 0.31 -20.20
N ARG A 30 -14.11 -0.67 -20.71
CA ARG A 30 -13.58 -1.79 -19.91
C ARG A 30 -12.99 -1.25 -18.60
N PRO A 31 -13.23 -1.89 -17.45
CA PRO A 31 -12.67 -1.44 -16.19
C PRO A 31 -11.17 -1.29 -16.34
N LYS A 32 -10.69 -0.07 -16.16
CA LYS A 32 -9.26 0.23 -16.25
C LYS A 32 -8.60 -0.34 -15.00
N VAL A 33 -7.49 -1.00 -15.19
CA VAL A 33 -6.65 -1.51 -14.14
C VAL A 33 -5.29 -0.81 -14.24
N GLU A 34 -4.78 -0.34 -13.12
CA GLU A 34 -3.44 0.26 -13.01
C GLU A 34 -2.61 -0.60 -12.06
N GLY A 35 -1.39 -0.91 -12.43
CA GLY A 35 -0.38 -1.45 -11.50
C GLY A 35 0.63 -0.39 -11.18
N LYS A 36 1.08 -0.30 -9.94
CA LYS A 36 2.11 0.66 -9.55
C LYS A 36 3.13 0.05 -8.59
N VAL A 37 4.36 0.51 -8.71
CA VAL A 37 5.45 0.30 -7.77
C VAL A 37 5.59 1.57 -6.95
N ILE A 38 5.81 1.42 -5.67
CA ILE A 38 5.77 2.49 -4.66
C ILE A 38 7.14 2.57 -4.01
N PHE A 39 7.71 3.77 -3.93
CA PHE A 39 8.95 4.08 -3.23
C PHE A 39 8.75 5.32 -2.37
N GLY A 40 9.41 5.38 -1.21
CA GLY A 40 9.33 6.58 -0.39
C GLY A 40 9.80 6.39 1.02
N SER A 41 9.28 7.24 1.90
CA SER A 41 9.52 7.19 3.33
C SER A 41 8.24 7.28 4.14
N ALA A 42 8.29 6.76 5.35
CA ALA A 42 7.20 6.82 6.31
C ALA A 42 7.77 7.20 7.68
N VAL A 43 7.03 8.05 8.41
CA VAL A 43 7.39 8.50 9.75
C VAL A 43 6.38 7.91 10.74
N PHE A 44 6.90 7.33 11.81
CA PHE A 44 6.14 6.79 12.92
C PHE A 44 6.42 7.61 14.19
N GLY A 45 5.38 8.24 14.77
CA GLY A 45 5.57 9.12 15.93
C GLY A 45 6.46 10.33 15.64
N GLU A 46 7.31 10.72 16.59
CA GLU A 46 8.07 11.96 16.49
C GLU A 46 9.40 11.86 15.73
N ASP A 47 10.03 10.66 15.63
CA ASP A 47 11.40 10.56 15.08
C ASP A 47 11.75 9.24 14.35
N LEU A 48 10.77 8.41 14.00
CA LEU A 48 11.05 7.10 13.42
C LEU A 48 10.83 7.10 11.90
N GLU A 49 11.88 7.41 11.14
CA GLU A 49 11.83 7.36 9.68
C GLU A 49 12.14 5.96 9.14
N HIS A 50 11.26 5.45 8.27
CA HIS A 50 11.40 4.18 7.57
C HIS A 50 11.43 4.42 6.07
N THR A 51 12.39 3.80 5.39
CA THR A 51 12.32 3.67 3.93
C THR A 51 11.29 2.63 3.56
N LEU A 52 10.49 2.88 2.55
CA LEU A 52 9.47 1.96 2.09
C LEU A 52 9.59 1.63 0.60
N VAL A 53 9.22 0.40 0.28
CA VAL A 53 9.06 -0.09 -1.10
C VAL A 53 7.85 -1.02 -1.14
N GLY A 54 7.12 -0.99 -2.23
CA GLY A 54 5.97 -1.86 -2.37
C GLY A 54 5.27 -1.76 -3.71
N GLY A 55 4.03 -2.22 -3.73
CA GLY A 55 3.21 -2.19 -4.93
C GLY A 55 1.73 -2.16 -4.62
N ALA A 56 0.97 -1.69 -5.60
CA ALA A 56 -0.48 -1.69 -5.54
C ALA A 56 -1.09 -1.97 -6.91
N VAL A 57 -2.31 -2.46 -6.88
CA VAL A 57 -3.14 -2.63 -8.07
C VAL A 57 -4.40 -1.82 -7.87
N ARG A 58 -4.69 -0.89 -8.78
CA ARG A 58 -5.89 -0.05 -8.74
C ARG A 58 -6.88 -0.52 -9.77
N ALA A 59 -8.09 -0.88 -9.35
CA ALA A 59 -9.20 -1.25 -10.22
C ALA A 59 -10.30 -0.18 -10.15
N TYR A 60 -10.69 0.36 -11.30
CA TYR A 60 -11.76 1.38 -11.37
C TYR A 60 -13.13 0.74 -11.32
N VAL A 61 -13.92 1.13 -10.33
CA VAL A 61 -15.34 0.75 -10.18
C VAL A 61 -16.23 1.67 -11.02
N THR A 62 -15.85 2.96 -11.10
CA THR A 62 -16.50 3.95 -11.96
C THR A 62 -15.43 4.73 -12.75
N LYS A 63 -15.82 5.74 -13.53
CA LYS A 63 -14.86 6.60 -14.23
C LYS A 63 -13.86 7.31 -13.29
N ARG A 64 -14.23 7.53 -12.03
CA ARG A 64 -13.43 8.31 -11.06
C ARG A 64 -13.16 7.58 -9.76
N LEU A 65 -13.97 6.60 -9.40
CA LEU A 65 -13.83 5.86 -8.15
C LEU A 65 -13.11 4.54 -8.42
N SER A 66 -12.14 4.21 -7.58
CA SER A 66 -11.33 3.01 -7.68
C SER A 66 -11.06 2.37 -6.32
N ILE A 67 -10.80 1.09 -6.34
CA ILE A 67 -10.35 0.29 -5.19
C ILE A 67 -8.88 -0.08 -5.44
N GLU A 68 -8.06 -0.03 -4.40
CA GLU A 68 -6.62 -0.23 -4.50
C GLU A 68 -6.09 -1.05 -3.32
N PRO A 69 -5.96 -2.38 -3.46
CA PRO A 69 -5.10 -3.17 -2.58
C PRO A 69 -3.65 -2.77 -2.73
N GLU A 70 -2.98 -2.59 -1.59
CA GLU A 70 -1.60 -2.13 -1.48
C GLU A 70 -0.82 -3.01 -0.51
N TYR A 71 0.42 -3.32 -0.85
CA TYR A 71 1.39 -3.96 0.02
C TYR A 71 2.66 -3.14 0.07
N LEU A 72 3.14 -2.84 1.27
CA LEU A 72 4.39 -2.12 1.51
C LEU A 72 5.28 -2.90 2.46
N TYR A 73 6.55 -2.91 2.14
CA TYR A 73 7.64 -3.29 3.01
C TYR A 73 8.34 -2.03 3.50
N LEU A 74 8.41 -1.88 4.83
CA LEU A 74 9.03 -0.73 5.47
C LEU A 74 10.26 -1.22 6.24
N ARG A 75 11.33 -0.46 6.16
CA ARG A 75 12.60 -0.81 6.79
C ARG A 75 13.26 0.41 7.42
N ARG A 76 13.59 0.31 8.69
CA ARG A 76 14.41 1.28 9.42
C ARG A 76 15.85 0.80 9.56
N SER A 77 16.05 -0.47 9.95
CA SER A 77 17.36 -1.09 10.13
C SER A 77 17.34 -2.54 9.66
N LYS A 78 18.44 -3.26 9.84
CA LYS A 78 18.49 -4.70 9.53
C LYS A 78 17.57 -5.54 10.44
N ASP A 79 17.33 -5.04 11.65
CA ASP A 79 16.61 -5.75 12.71
C ASP A 79 15.19 -5.21 12.94
N ASP A 80 14.76 -4.22 12.15
CA ASP A 80 13.45 -3.56 12.24
C ASP A 80 12.81 -3.52 10.85
N GLN A 81 11.80 -4.37 10.66
CA GLN A 81 11.14 -4.62 9.38
C GLN A 81 9.63 -4.71 9.60
N ASP A 82 8.90 -3.96 8.81
CA ASP A 82 7.45 -3.90 8.90
C ASP A 82 6.80 -4.23 7.56
N HIS A 83 5.64 -4.87 7.63
CA HIS A 83 4.82 -5.23 6.49
C HIS A 83 3.45 -4.57 6.64
N LEU A 84 3.10 -3.71 5.69
CA LEU A 84 1.80 -3.05 5.65
C LEU A 84 0.97 -3.61 4.50
N VAL A 85 -0.21 -4.12 4.83
CA VAL A 85 -1.24 -4.49 3.85
C VAL A 85 -2.44 -3.59 4.05
N GLN A 86 -2.87 -2.89 3.01
CA GLN A 86 -3.93 -1.90 3.09
C GLN A 86 -4.90 -2.01 1.92
N MET A 87 -6.19 -1.84 2.19
CA MET A 87 -7.22 -1.68 1.18
C MET A 87 -7.63 -0.21 1.12
N ASN A 88 -7.48 0.40 -0.04
CA ASN A 88 -7.73 1.80 -0.26
C ASN A 88 -8.90 2.02 -1.22
N VAL A 89 -9.55 3.17 -1.06
CA VAL A 89 -10.49 3.74 -2.02
C VAL A 89 -9.89 5.06 -2.51
N ALA A 90 -9.84 5.26 -3.82
CA ALA A 90 -9.33 6.48 -4.40
C ALA A 90 -10.37 7.12 -5.33
N TYR A 91 -10.39 8.46 -5.35
CA TYR A 91 -11.26 9.27 -6.16
C TYR A 91 -10.43 10.27 -6.99
N ASP A 92 -10.54 10.17 -8.31
CA ASP A 92 -9.89 11.07 -9.26
C ASP A 92 -10.76 12.33 -9.47
N PHE A 93 -10.26 13.52 -9.10
CA PHE A 93 -10.99 14.78 -9.24
C PHE A 93 -11.06 15.27 -10.68
N THR A 94 -10.04 14.98 -11.46
CA THR A 94 -9.96 15.38 -12.87
C THR A 94 -10.24 14.20 -13.78
N ASP A 95 -10.58 14.49 -15.04
CA ASP A 95 -10.78 13.45 -16.04
C ASP A 95 -9.50 12.59 -16.18
N PRO A 96 -9.61 11.26 -16.06
CA PRO A 96 -8.47 10.37 -16.16
C PRO A 96 -7.78 10.37 -17.54
N THR A 97 -8.35 11.01 -18.55
CA THR A 97 -7.72 11.20 -19.86
C THR A 97 -6.73 12.35 -19.89
N LYS A 98 -6.74 13.25 -18.90
CA LYS A 98 -5.83 14.39 -18.82
C LYS A 98 -4.42 13.95 -18.44
N ARG A 99 -3.43 14.77 -18.85
CA ARG A 99 -2.01 14.54 -18.51
C ARG A 99 -1.75 14.59 -17.00
N PHE A 100 -2.51 15.43 -16.28
CA PHE A 100 -2.43 15.58 -14.82
C PHE A 100 -3.77 15.17 -14.21
N VAL A 101 -3.74 14.20 -13.31
CA VAL A 101 -4.92 13.70 -12.61
C VAL A 101 -4.68 13.78 -11.11
N ALA A 102 -5.30 14.80 -10.48
CA ALA A 102 -5.31 14.91 -9.03
C ALA A 102 -6.30 13.91 -8.43
N TYR A 103 -5.94 13.29 -7.30
CA TYR A 103 -6.80 12.33 -6.62
C TYR A 103 -6.67 12.41 -5.10
N ALA A 104 -7.75 12.03 -4.41
CA ALA A 104 -7.72 11.70 -3.01
C ALA A 104 -7.72 10.18 -2.84
N ILE A 105 -7.14 9.70 -1.74
CA ILE A 105 -7.07 8.29 -1.41
C ILE A 105 -7.18 8.12 0.09
N GLY A 106 -7.87 7.08 0.51
CA GLY A 106 -7.94 6.71 1.92
C GLY A 106 -8.23 5.23 2.06
N GLY A 107 -7.80 4.66 3.18
CA GLY A 107 -7.98 3.24 3.39
C GLY A 107 -7.63 2.79 4.80
N ALA A 108 -7.85 1.50 5.01
CA ALA A 108 -7.55 0.81 6.26
C ALA A 108 -6.81 -0.50 5.97
N GLY A 109 -6.05 -0.94 6.95
CA GLY A 109 -5.25 -2.14 6.81
C GLY A 109 -4.63 -2.63 8.10
N VAL A 110 -3.63 -3.46 7.96
CA VAL A 110 -2.87 -4.04 9.06
C VAL A 110 -1.38 -3.83 8.84
N LEU A 111 -0.71 -3.41 9.91
CA LEU A 111 0.72 -3.25 9.99
C LEU A 111 1.27 -4.37 10.87
N HIS A 112 2.14 -5.19 10.33
CA HIS A 112 2.84 -6.24 11.05
C HIS A 112 4.28 -5.81 11.28
N ASN A 113 4.60 -5.49 12.54
CA ASN A 113 5.92 -5.05 12.96
C ASN A 113 6.76 -6.26 13.39
N ARG A 114 8.03 -6.28 13.00
CA ARG A 114 9.03 -7.21 13.47
C ARG A 114 10.26 -6.45 13.94
N GLY A 115 10.55 -6.56 15.24
CA GLY A 115 11.74 -5.98 15.83
C GLY A 115 12.57 -7.03 16.56
N ARG A 116 13.88 -6.84 16.57
CA ARG A 116 14.81 -7.65 17.35
C ARG A 116 15.46 -6.78 18.40
N VAL A 117 15.23 -7.12 19.66
CA VAL A 117 15.85 -6.43 20.81
C VAL A 117 16.96 -7.31 21.35
N SER A 118 18.18 -6.76 21.37
CA SER A 118 19.34 -7.37 22.00
C SER A 118 19.71 -6.60 23.26
N GLY A 119 20.04 -7.31 24.31
CA GLY A 119 20.44 -6.72 25.59
C GLY A 119 21.28 -7.69 26.40
N SER A 120 21.72 -7.28 27.56
CA SER A 120 22.32 -8.16 28.56
C SER A 120 21.44 -8.24 29.80
N ASP A 121 21.25 -9.42 30.31
CA ASP A 121 20.54 -9.67 31.56
C ASP A 121 21.24 -8.94 32.71
N PHE A 122 20.50 -8.22 33.52
CA PHE A 122 21.03 -7.37 34.60
C PHE A 122 21.72 -8.20 35.72
N VAL A 123 21.28 -9.45 35.90
CA VAL A 123 21.75 -10.33 36.97
C VAL A 123 22.90 -11.22 36.51
N THR A 124 22.73 -11.86 35.36
CA THR A 124 23.71 -12.86 34.86
C THR A 124 24.71 -12.26 33.88
N ARG A 125 24.51 -11.02 33.40
CA ARG A 125 25.30 -10.36 32.35
C ARG A 125 25.35 -11.15 31.02
N ALA A 126 24.56 -12.18 30.90
CA ALA A 126 24.46 -12.96 29.66
C ALA A 126 23.77 -12.16 28.55
N PRO A 127 24.30 -12.18 27.34
CA PRO A 127 23.63 -11.54 26.22
C PRO A 127 22.33 -12.30 25.87
N PHE A 128 21.23 -11.57 25.62
CA PHE A 128 20.01 -12.15 25.14
C PHE A 128 19.54 -11.42 23.86
N VAL A 129 18.90 -12.18 22.98
CA VAL A 129 18.23 -11.67 21.79
C VAL A 129 16.77 -12.11 21.87
N ARG A 130 15.86 -11.14 21.85
CA ARG A 130 14.42 -11.41 21.85
C ARG A 130 13.78 -10.84 20.59
N GLU A 131 13.08 -11.67 19.86
CA GLU A 131 12.24 -11.22 18.77
C GLU A 131 10.88 -10.76 19.33
N ILE A 132 10.48 -9.55 18.95
CA ILE A 132 9.18 -8.97 19.29
C ILE A 132 8.46 -8.80 17.97
N SER A 133 7.24 -9.34 17.90
CA SER A 133 6.34 -9.11 16.77
C SER A 133 4.96 -8.76 17.27
N PHE A 134 4.36 -7.76 16.66
CA PHE A 134 2.97 -7.37 16.93
C PHE A 134 2.31 -6.90 15.65
N THR A 135 0.99 -7.02 15.65
CA THR A 135 0.17 -6.57 14.52
C THR A 135 -0.81 -5.52 15.03
N THR A 136 -0.85 -4.39 14.35
CA THR A 136 -1.79 -3.31 14.66
C THR A 136 -2.62 -2.95 13.43
N TRP A 137 -3.82 -2.43 13.65
CA TRP A 137 -4.62 -1.89 12.57
C TRP A 137 -4.18 -0.45 12.25
N THR A 138 -4.31 -0.05 11.00
CA THR A 138 -3.94 1.28 10.53
C THR A 138 -5.02 1.84 9.62
N VAL A 139 -5.12 3.16 9.61
CA VAL A 139 -5.92 3.92 8.66
C VAL A 139 -5.09 5.07 8.12
N SER A 140 -5.29 5.41 6.87
CA SER A 140 -4.62 6.57 6.28
C SER A 140 -5.52 7.25 5.26
N ALA A 141 -5.31 8.56 5.10
CA ALA A 141 -5.95 9.36 4.07
C ALA A 141 -4.95 10.38 3.52
N GLY A 142 -5.11 10.73 2.26
CA GLY A 142 -4.21 11.66 1.61
C GLY A 142 -4.58 11.91 0.16
N GLY A 143 -3.59 12.29 -0.61
CA GLY A 143 -3.79 12.54 -2.03
C GLY A 143 -2.49 12.63 -2.80
N GLY A 144 -2.63 12.72 -4.10
CA GLY A 144 -1.51 12.80 -5.01
C GLY A 144 -1.92 13.33 -6.37
N VAL A 145 -0.95 13.38 -7.25
CA VAL A 145 -1.16 13.78 -8.65
C VAL A 145 -0.51 12.75 -9.56
N LYS A 146 -1.27 12.12 -10.43
CA LYS A 146 -0.72 11.30 -11.51
C LYS A 146 -0.27 12.21 -12.64
N ILE A 147 0.97 12.06 -13.05
CA ILE A 147 1.60 12.78 -14.15
C ILE A 147 1.89 11.74 -15.24
N PHE A 148 1.09 11.75 -16.29
CA PHE A 148 1.23 10.81 -17.39
C PHE A 148 2.40 11.20 -18.31
N LEU A 149 3.37 10.30 -18.42
CA LEU A 149 4.51 10.43 -19.34
C LEU A 149 4.14 9.94 -20.73
N THR A 150 3.34 8.89 -20.78
CA THR A 150 2.77 8.31 -22.02
C THR A 150 1.30 7.98 -21.77
N ASP A 151 0.58 7.42 -22.76
CA ASP A 151 -0.81 6.98 -22.59
C ASP A 151 -0.98 5.84 -21.58
N ARG A 152 0.11 5.23 -21.13
CA ARG A 152 0.07 4.08 -20.22
C ARG A 152 0.94 4.23 -18.99
N LEU A 153 2.03 5.00 -19.08
CA LEU A 153 3.00 5.14 -18.01
C LEU A 153 2.77 6.47 -17.29
N PHE A 154 2.74 6.44 -15.96
CA PHE A 154 2.64 7.63 -15.12
C PHE A 154 3.58 7.57 -13.92
N VAL A 155 3.91 8.75 -13.40
CA VAL A 155 4.57 8.96 -12.12
C VAL A 155 3.58 9.68 -11.22
N SER A 156 3.54 9.34 -9.94
CA SER A 156 2.60 9.95 -9.01
C SER A 156 3.26 10.21 -7.66
N PRO A 157 3.63 11.46 -7.35
CA PRO A 157 3.88 11.88 -5.98
C PRO A 157 2.59 11.79 -5.17
N GLU A 158 2.68 11.24 -3.95
CA GLU A 158 1.56 11.02 -3.05
C GLU A 158 1.98 11.29 -1.61
N LEU A 159 1.13 11.98 -0.85
CA LEU A 159 1.29 12.23 0.57
C LEU A 159 0.07 11.69 1.31
N ARG A 160 0.29 10.91 2.36
CA ARG A 160 -0.76 10.42 3.25
C ARG A 160 -0.45 10.72 4.70
N LEU A 161 -1.50 10.98 5.44
CA LEU A 161 -1.51 11.09 6.89
C LEU A 161 -2.35 9.94 7.44
N GLY A 162 -1.95 9.40 8.58
CA GLY A 162 -2.67 8.28 9.13
C GLY A 162 -2.29 7.95 10.57
N ARG A 163 -2.75 6.80 10.98
CA ARG A 163 -2.30 6.16 12.20
C ARG A 163 -1.35 5.04 11.82
N GLU A 164 -0.08 5.17 12.22
CA GLU A 164 0.95 4.16 12.03
C GLU A 164 1.05 3.59 10.59
N PRO A 165 1.76 4.28 9.67
CA PRO A 165 2.60 5.46 9.89
C PRO A 165 1.81 6.77 9.95
N THR A 166 2.36 7.74 10.70
CA THR A 166 1.73 9.06 10.89
C THR A 166 1.78 9.88 9.62
N VAL A 167 2.91 9.89 8.94
CA VAL A 167 3.12 10.57 7.66
C VAL A 167 3.80 9.61 6.69
N ARG A 168 3.32 9.58 5.45
CA ARG A 168 3.90 8.79 4.38
C ARG A 168 4.01 9.63 3.11
N ALA A 169 5.25 9.82 2.63
CA ALA A 169 5.54 10.49 1.37
C ALA A 169 6.11 9.48 0.37
N THR A 170 5.47 9.36 -0.80
CA THR A 170 5.84 8.36 -1.80
C THR A 170 5.90 8.94 -3.20
N ILE A 171 6.72 8.31 -4.03
CA ILE A 171 6.70 8.45 -5.49
C ILE A 171 6.32 7.09 -6.06
N ASN A 172 5.24 7.08 -6.82
CA ASN A 172 4.73 5.87 -7.43
C ASN A 172 5.02 5.90 -8.94
N VAL A 173 5.47 4.80 -9.49
CA VAL A 173 5.58 4.58 -10.95
C VAL A 173 4.54 3.56 -11.33
N GLY A 174 3.63 3.92 -12.22
CA GLY A 174 2.50 3.08 -12.55
C GLY A 174 2.27 2.90 -14.05
N TYR A 175 1.58 1.82 -14.37
CA TYR A 175 1.21 1.44 -15.73
C TYR A 175 -0.29 1.14 -15.81
N VAL A 176 -0.95 1.69 -16.85
CA VAL A 176 -2.38 1.49 -17.13
C VAL A 176 -2.58 0.35 -18.12
N PHE A 177 -3.22 -0.72 -17.67
CA PHE A 177 -3.58 -1.84 -18.55
C PHE A 177 -4.85 -1.50 -19.36
N GLY A 178 -4.81 -1.74 -20.66
CA GLY A 178 -5.94 -1.47 -21.55
C GLY A 178 -5.96 -0.06 -22.18
N GLY A 179 -5.02 0.81 -21.84
CA GLY A 179 -4.90 2.16 -22.40
C GLY A 179 -5.93 3.17 -21.87
N ARG A 180 -5.73 4.45 -22.21
CA ARG A 180 -6.53 5.61 -21.74
C ARG A 180 -7.64 6.04 -22.71
N ARG A 181 -8.01 5.18 -23.68
CA ARG A 181 -9.06 5.52 -24.68
C ARG A 181 -10.44 5.44 -24.10
#